data_1381f640c901f0d7c36009ae8b6c8ac9
#
_entry.id   1381f640c901f0d7c36009ae8b6c8ac9
#
_cell.length_a   1.000
_cell.length_b   1.000
_cell.length_c   1.000
_cell.angle_alpha   90.00
_cell.angle_beta   90.00
_cell.angle_gamma   90.00
#
_symmetry.space_group_name_H-M   'P 1'
#
loop_
_entity.id
_entity.type
_entity.pdbx_description
1 polymer ?
#
loop_
_entity_poly.entity_id
_entity_poly.type
_entity_poly.pdbx_seq_one_letter_code
_entity_poly.pdbx_strand_id
1 'polypeptide(L)'
;MAIAISPLDLLLDTENPRFVILQSREQADIRKYLVTYEDVCQLATDINTYGRLLPGERIVALHEDDKYVVVEGNRRTCSLQMLLNRELIPDGFAHRIPHTSASILTNCSNIEVDILSDRNSALELMTKRHIDGVKQWKPLAKKQFFAANYKNGQGQSIHDLSRITGV
;
A
#
# COMPACT_ATOMS: atom_id res chain seq x y z
N MET A 1 -9.14 11.10 -9.61
CA MET A 1 -9.53 12.30 -8.85
C MET A 1 -8.79 12.26 -7.53
N ALA A 2 -8.24 13.38 -7.04
CA ALA A 2 -7.61 13.41 -5.71
C ALA A 2 -8.60 13.95 -4.68
N ILE A 3 -8.63 13.33 -3.49
CA ILE A 3 -9.45 13.76 -2.35
C ILE A 3 -8.61 13.76 -1.08
N ALA A 4 -8.96 14.62 -0.11
CA ALA A 4 -8.31 14.65 1.19
C ALA A 4 -8.95 13.61 2.12
N ILE A 5 -8.14 12.67 2.63
CA ILE A 5 -8.58 11.57 3.49
C ILE A 5 -7.60 11.42 4.65
N SER A 6 -8.10 11.11 5.85
CA SER A 6 -7.24 10.68 6.94
C SER A 6 -6.59 9.33 6.63
N PRO A 7 -5.28 9.15 6.85
CA PRO A 7 -4.66 7.84 6.73
C PRO A 7 -5.32 6.76 7.59
N LEU A 8 -5.98 7.13 8.68
CA LEU A 8 -6.69 6.21 9.57
C LEU A 8 -7.99 5.67 8.96
N ASP A 9 -8.54 6.35 7.96
CA ASP A 9 -9.75 5.93 7.23
C ASP A 9 -9.43 5.07 5.99
N LEU A 10 -8.14 4.85 5.72
CA LEU A 10 -7.67 4.00 4.63
C LEU A 10 -7.51 2.55 5.08
N LEU A 11 -7.96 1.60 4.26
CA LEU A 11 -7.70 0.18 4.45
C LEU A 11 -6.49 -0.26 3.63
N LEU A 12 -5.62 -1.05 4.23
CA LEU A 12 -4.55 -1.74 3.53
C LEU A 12 -5.16 -2.81 2.62
N ASP A 13 -4.64 -2.94 1.40
CA ASP A 13 -5.19 -3.85 0.39
C ASP A 13 -4.95 -5.31 0.77
N THR A 14 -6.03 -6.02 1.08
CA THR A 14 -5.99 -7.44 1.44
C THR A 14 -5.59 -8.35 0.27
N GLU A 15 -5.70 -7.88 -0.96
CA GLU A 15 -5.39 -8.62 -2.19
C GLU A 15 -4.00 -8.27 -2.76
N ASN A 16 -3.21 -7.46 -2.05
CA ASN A 16 -1.91 -7.03 -2.53
C ASN A 16 -0.97 -8.24 -2.73
N PRO A 17 -0.44 -8.46 -3.95
CA PRO A 17 0.43 -9.58 -4.28
C PRO A 17 1.73 -9.62 -3.48
N ARG A 18 2.11 -8.52 -2.83
CA ARG A 18 3.28 -8.46 -1.94
C ARG A 18 3.14 -9.36 -0.71
N PHE A 19 1.91 -9.64 -0.27
CA PHE A 19 1.62 -10.45 0.92
C PHE A 19 1.64 -11.95 0.62
N VAL A 20 2.78 -12.43 0.14
CA VAL A 20 2.98 -13.78 -0.39
C VAL A 20 2.75 -14.90 0.63
N ILE A 21 3.14 -14.67 1.88
CA ILE A 21 3.13 -15.67 2.96
C ILE A 21 2.07 -15.38 4.03
N LEU A 22 1.23 -14.38 3.81
CA LEU A 22 0.23 -13.98 4.77
C LEU A 22 -1.00 -14.90 4.66
N GLN A 23 -1.30 -15.63 5.74
CA GLN A 23 -2.46 -16.52 5.81
C GLN A 23 -3.75 -15.78 6.16
N SER A 24 -3.67 -14.83 7.08
CA SER A 24 -4.79 -13.96 7.48
C SER A 24 -4.74 -12.65 6.68
N ARG A 25 -5.92 -12.12 6.36
CA ARG A 25 -6.11 -10.85 5.64
C ARG A 25 -6.67 -9.74 6.54
N GLU A 26 -6.58 -9.91 7.84
CA GLU A 26 -6.96 -8.88 8.81
C GLU A 26 -5.96 -7.71 8.77
N GLN A 27 -6.46 -6.48 8.98
CA GLN A 27 -5.62 -5.27 8.93
C GLN A 27 -4.44 -5.31 9.90
N ALA A 28 -4.63 -5.91 11.08
CA ALA A 28 -3.56 -6.07 12.07
C ALA A 28 -2.44 -7.01 11.57
N ASP A 29 -2.80 -8.12 10.92
CA ASP A 29 -1.84 -9.08 10.38
C ASP A 29 -1.09 -8.51 9.18
N ILE A 30 -1.76 -7.72 8.32
CA ILE A 30 -1.12 -7.00 7.23
C ILE A 30 -0.10 -6.00 7.80
N ARG A 31 -0.45 -5.21 8.83
CA ARG A 31 0.50 -4.30 9.48
C ARG A 31 1.69 -5.05 10.06
N LYS A 32 1.46 -6.16 10.77
CA LYS A 32 2.53 -6.99 11.33
C LYS A 32 3.46 -7.52 10.24
N TYR A 33 2.92 -7.98 9.11
CA TYR A 33 3.71 -8.38 7.95
C TYR A 33 4.57 -7.23 7.43
N LEU A 34 3.98 -6.06 7.22
CA LEU A 34 4.67 -4.89 6.67
C LEU A 34 5.81 -4.41 7.58
N VAL A 35 5.63 -4.37 8.90
CA VAL A 35 6.71 -3.98 9.83
C VAL A 35 7.79 -5.04 9.95
N THR A 36 7.46 -6.32 9.73
CA THR A 36 8.42 -7.43 9.84
C THR A 36 9.28 -7.58 8.59
N TYR A 37 8.68 -7.45 7.40
CA TYR A 37 9.31 -7.86 6.15
C TYR A 37 9.52 -6.74 5.12
N GLU A 38 8.93 -5.56 5.32
CA GLU A 38 8.87 -4.51 4.28
C GLU A 38 9.46 -3.15 4.72
N ASP A 39 10.34 -3.16 5.73
CA ASP A 39 11.08 -1.98 6.22
C ASP A 39 10.20 -0.77 6.60
N VAL A 40 8.99 -1.03 7.07
CA VAL A 40 8.02 0.04 7.38
C VAL A 40 8.45 0.85 8.60
N CYS A 41 9.17 0.25 9.55
CA CYS A 41 9.69 1.00 10.70
C CYS A 41 10.68 2.08 10.29
N GLN A 42 11.60 1.78 9.35
CA GLN A 42 12.53 2.76 8.80
C GLN A 42 11.78 3.85 8.03
N LEU A 43 10.82 3.43 7.19
CA LEU A 43 10.00 4.38 6.43
C LEU A 43 9.19 5.33 7.35
N ALA A 44 8.66 4.83 8.46
CA ALA A 44 7.98 5.66 9.46
C ALA A 44 8.93 6.70 10.08
N THR A 45 10.19 6.31 10.36
CA THR A 45 11.22 7.22 10.84
C THR A 45 11.53 8.31 9.82
N ASP A 46 11.69 7.93 8.55
CA ASP A 46 11.99 8.88 7.47
C ASP A 46 10.84 9.87 7.27
N ILE A 47 9.59 9.38 7.17
CA ILE A 47 8.40 10.23 7.04
C ILE A 47 8.28 11.18 8.24
N ASN A 48 8.50 10.69 9.48
CA ASN A 48 8.42 11.50 10.69
C ASN A 48 9.50 12.59 10.71
N THR A 49 10.71 12.30 10.24
CA THR A 49 11.80 13.24 10.13
C THR A 49 11.52 14.32 9.10
N TYR A 50 10.97 13.95 7.94
CA TYR A 50 10.53 14.90 6.92
C TYR A 50 9.28 15.69 7.33
N GLY A 51 8.48 15.15 8.23
CA GLY A 51 7.23 15.75 8.69
C GLY A 51 6.09 15.73 7.64
N ARG A 52 6.24 14.97 6.55
CA ARG A 52 5.26 14.79 5.47
C ARG A 52 5.67 13.67 4.53
N LEU A 53 4.76 13.27 3.64
CA LEU A 53 5.13 12.47 2.47
C LEU A 53 5.94 13.31 1.48
N LEU A 54 6.91 12.70 0.82
CA LEU A 54 7.69 13.36 -0.22
C LEU A 54 6.82 13.67 -1.46
N PRO A 55 7.12 14.75 -2.20
CA PRO A 55 6.47 15.02 -3.48
C PRO A 55 6.57 13.82 -4.43
N GLY A 56 5.48 13.49 -5.10
CA GLY A 56 5.39 12.33 -6.01
C GLY A 56 5.10 11.00 -5.33
N GLU A 57 5.04 10.95 -3.99
CA GLU A 57 4.74 9.73 -3.23
C GLU A 57 3.28 9.66 -2.77
N ARG A 58 2.34 10.07 -3.63
CA ARG A 58 0.92 9.98 -3.32
C ARG A 58 0.47 8.53 -3.12
N ILE A 59 -0.45 8.36 -2.19
CA ILE A 59 -1.18 7.12 -2.00
C ILE A 59 -2.27 7.04 -3.06
N VAL A 60 -2.50 5.85 -3.58
CA VAL A 60 -3.57 5.58 -4.56
C VAL A 60 -4.52 4.56 -3.97
N ALA A 61 -5.80 4.85 -3.99
CA ALA A 61 -6.83 3.98 -3.44
C ALA A 61 -7.99 3.76 -4.41
N LEU A 62 -8.75 2.71 -4.16
CA LEU A 62 -10.06 2.44 -4.76
C LEU A 62 -11.14 2.79 -3.75
N HIS A 63 -12.29 3.24 -4.23
CA HIS A 63 -13.50 3.39 -3.42
C HIS A 63 -14.38 2.17 -3.66
N GLU A 64 -14.46 1.28 -2.67
CA GLU A 64 -15.22 0.02 -2.72
C GLU A 64 -16.03 -0.12 -1.43
N ASP A 65 -17.32 -0.43 -1.53
CA ASP A 65 -18.22 -0.67 -0.40
C ASP A 65 -18.14 0.43 0.69
N ASP A 66 -18.20 1.69 0.26
CA ASP A 66 -18.06 2.88 1.12
C ASP A 66 -16.72 2.97 1.90
N LYS A 67 -15.69 2.25 1.43
CA LYS A 67 -14.35 2.25 2.02
C LYS A 67 -13.30 2.60 0.97
N TYR A 68 -12.18 3.13 1.44
CA TYR A 68 -11.03 3.43 0.60
C TYR A 68 -9.95 2.39 0.81
N VAL A 69 -9.70 1.55 -0.21
CA VAL A 69 -8.72 0.46 -0.18
C VAL A 69 -7.46 0.89 -0.93
N VAL A 70 -6.32 0.88 -0.24
CA VAL A 70 -5.04 1.35 -0.78
C VAL A 70 -4.44 0.31 -1.72
N VAL A 71 -4.44 0.59 -3.02
CA VAL A 71 -3.81 -0.27 -4.04
C VAL A 71 -2.34 0.04 -4.26
N GLU A 72 -1.92 1.30 -4.04
CA GLU A 72 -0.52 1.72 -4.08
C GLU A 72 -0.19 2.62 -2.89
N GLY A 73 0.93 2.33 -2.22
CA GLY A 73 1.38 3.07 -1.04
C GLY A 73 1.02 2.41 0.29
N ASN A 74 0.72 1.11 0.33
CA ASN A 74 0.41 0.36 1.56
C ASN A 74 1.47 0.54 2.66
N ARG A 75 2.76 0.56 2.32
CA ARG A 75 3.84 0.83 3.27
C ARG A 75 3.74 2.23 3.89
N ARG A 76 3.50 3.25 3.05
CA ARG A 76 3.34 4.65 3.48
C ARG A 76 2.11 4.83 4.34
N THR A 77 1.00 4.24 3.94
CA THR A 77 -0.25 4.24 4.71
C THR A 77 -0.04 3.59 6.07
N CYS A 78 0.56 2.40 6.12
CA CYS A 78 0.86 1.71 7.38
C CYS A 78 1.76 2.55 8.29
N SER A 79 2.80 3.19 7.74
CA SER A 79 3.68 4.10 8.49
C SER A 79 2.91 5.28 9.10
N LEU A 80 2.07 5.95 8.31
CA LEU A 80 1.27 7.08 8.77
C LEU A 80 0.23 6.65 9.81
N GLN A 81 -0.43 5.50 9.61
CA GLN A 81 -1.39 4.96 10.57
C GLN A 81 -0.74 4.75 11.94
N MET A 82 0.44 4.14 12.00
CA MET A 82 1.15 3.89 13.26
C MET A 82 1.72 5.17 13.89
N LEU A 83 2.09 6.17 13.09
CA LEU A 83 2.48 7.48 13.59
C LEU A 83 1.29 8.24 14.18
N LEU A 84 0.13 8.23 13.52
CA LEU A 84 -1.06 8.95 13.94
C LEU A 84 -1.82 8.25 15.08
N ASN A 85 -1.77 6.93 15.14
CA ASN A 85 -2.39 6.14 16.20
C ASN A 85 -1.46 5.00 16.64
N ARG A 86 -0.83 5.16 17.81
CA ARG A 86 0.14 4.19 18.34
C ARG A 86 -0.48 2.85 18.74
N GLU A 87 -1.78 2.78 18.95
CA GLU A 87 -2.49 1.52 19.24
C GLU A 87 -2.48 0.55 18.05
N LEU A 88 -2.23 1.08 16.84
CA LEU A 88 -2.10 0.27 15.62
C LEU A 88 -0.71 -0.36 15.46
N ILE A 89 0.26 -0.04 16.30
CA ILE A 89 1.60 -0.62 16.24
C ILE A 89 1.52 -2.07 16.71
N PRO A 90 1.96 -3.06 15.90
CA PRO A 90 1.98 -4.45 16.31
C PRO A 90 2.85 -4.68 17.54
N ASP A 91 2.47 -5.67 18.37
CA ASP A 91 3.19 -6.04 19.58
C ASP A 91 4.69 -6.28 19.29
N GLY A 92 5.54 -5.76 20.17
CA GLY A 92 6.99 -5.87 20.07
C GLY A 92 7.65 -4.82 19.17
N PHE A 93 6.90 -3.99 18.44
CA PHE A 93 7.47 -2.99 17.52
C PHE A 93 7.38 -1.54 18.00
N ALA A 94 6.77 -1.27 19.15
CA ALA A 94 6.58 0.10 19.64
C ALA A 94 7.89 0.89 19.79
N HIS A 95 8.99 0.23 20.17
CA HIS A 95 10.31 0.85 20.31
C HIS A 95 10.97 1.19 18.95
N ARG A 96 10.49 0.65 17.84
CA ARG A 96 11.02 0.88 16.49
C ARG A 96 10.27 1.98 15.75
N ILE A 97 9.12 2.42 16.25
CA ILE A 97 8.32 3.51 15.66
C ILE A 97 8.58 4.77 16.48
N PRO A 98 9.02 5.86 15.85
CA PRO A 98 9.34 7.11 16.56
C PRO A 98 8.06 7.72 17.16
N HIS A 99 8.25 8.58 18.15
CA HIS A 99 7.18 9.46 18.63
C HIS A 99 6.80 10.43 17.51
N THR A 100 5.50 10.64 17.34
CA THR A 100 4.97 11.48 16.28
C THR A 100 5.42 12.92 16.43
N SER A 101 6.00 13.48 15.37
CA SER A 101 6.38 14.90 15.34
C SER A 101 5.14 15.78 15.16
N ALA A 102 5.22 17.05 15.64
CA ALA A 102 4.16 18.03 15.43
C ALA A 102 3.88 18.27 13.94
N SER A 103 4.90 18.19 13.10
CA SER A 103 4.78 18.33 11.64
C SER A 103 3.90 17.22 11.02
N ILE A 104 4.01 15.98 11.50
CA ILE A 104 3.14 14.87 11.05
C ILE A 104 1.69 15.13 11.42
N LEU A 105 1.43 15.56 12.65
CA LEU A 105 0.07 15.89 13.09
C LEU A 105 -0.55 17.02 12.25
N THR A 106 0.26 17.99 11.86
CA THR A 106 -0.20 19.11 11.03
C THR A 106 -0.40 18.71 9.57
N ASN A 107 0.57 17.98 8.98
CA ASN A 107 0.64 17.77 7.53
C ASN A 107 0.04 16.44 7.06
N CYS A 108 -0.13 15.47 7.97
CA CYS A 108 -0.52 14.10 7.60
C CYS A 108 -1.81 13.62 8.27
N SER A 109 -2.49 14.42 9.09
CA SER A 109 -3.81 14.07 9.63
C SER A 109 -4.85 13.89 8.51
N ASN A 110 -4.72 14.66 7.43
CA ASN A 110 -5.41 14.47 6.15
C ASN A 110 -4.40 14.62 5.03
N ILE A 111 -4.41 13.69 4.10
CA ILE A 111 -3.51 13.65 2.95
C ILE A 111 -4.31 13.59 1.65
N GLU A 112 -3.74 14.10 0.57
CA GLU A 112 -4.31 13.90 -0.76
C GLU A 112 -4.06 12.48 -1.24
N VAL A 113 -5.14 11.77 -1.56
CA VAL A 113 -5.15 10.40 -2.07
C VAL A 113 -5.74 10.41 -3.48
N ASP A 114 -5.05 9.80 -4.42
CA ASP A 114 -5.54 9.63 -5.79
C ASP A 114 -6.53 8.46 -5.82
N ILE A 115 -7.78 8.73 -6.21
CA ILE A 115 -8.82 7.69 -6.29
C ILE A 115 -8.95 7.21 -7.73
N LEU A 116 -8.81 5.90 -7.90
CA LEU A 116 -9.06 5.19 -9.15
C LEU A 116 -10.52 4.75 -9.24
N SER A 117 -11.00 4.62 -10.47
CA SER A 117 -12.39 4.26 -10.77
C SER A 117 -12.69 2.78 -10.57
N ASP A 118 -11.68 1.92 -10.76
CA ASP A 118 -11.86 0.47 -10.83
C ASP A 118 -10.56 -0.31 -10.63
N ARG A 119 -10.70 -1.62 -10.39
CA ARG A 119 -9.59 -2.56 -10.20
C ARG A 119 -8.70 -2.74 -11.43
N ASN A 120 -9.22 -2.54 -12.64
CA ASN A 120 -8.42 -2.66 -13.86
C ASN A 120 -7.41 -1.51 -13.95
N SER A 121 -7.84 -0.29 -13.62
CA SER A 121 -6.95 0.88 -13.52
C SER A 121 -5.87 0.68 -12.45
N ALA A 122 -6.22 0.04 -11.33
CA ALA A 122 -5.25 -0.33 -10.30
C ALA A 122 -4.25 -1.36 -10.81
N LEU A 123 -4.72 -2.37 -11.56
CA LEU A 123 -3.88 -3.39 -12.17
C LEU A 123 -2.82 -2.79 -13.11
N GLU A 124 -3.22 -1.88 -14.00
CA GLU A 124 -2.31 -1.17 -14.90
C GLU A 124 -1.26 -0.36 -14.14
N LEU A 125 -1.69 0.38 -13.10
CA LEU A 125 -0.79 1.18 -12.28
C LEU A 125 0.24 0.30 -11.57
N MET A 126 -0.21 -0.80 -10.95
CA MET A 126 0.65 -1.73 -10.22
C MET A 126 1.65 -2.41 -11.15
N THR A 127 1.22 -2.78 -12.35
CA THR A 127 2.08 -3.35 -13.39
C THR A 127 3.20 -2.38 -13.76
N LYS A 128 2.87 -1.15 -14.13
CA LYS A 128 3.85 -0.14 -14.52
C LYS A 128 4.83 0.21 -13.40
N ARG A 129 4.39 0.27 -12.14
CA ARG A 129 5.25 0.65 -11.02
C ARG A 129 6.10 -0.48 -10.46
N HIS A 130 5.62 -1.72 -10.47
CA HIS A 130 6.23 -2.83 -9.74
C HIS A 130 6.82 -3.92 -10.64
N ILE A 131 6.40 -4.02 -11.88
CA ILE A 131 6.98 -4.94 -12.86
C ILE A 131 8.10 -4.25 -13.65
N ASP A 132 7.84 -3.03 -14.13
CA ASP A 132 8.78 -2.25 -14.95
C ASP A 132 9.46 -1.09 -14.19
N GLY A 133 9.03 -0.79 -12.97
CA GLY A 133 9.46 0.37 -12.20
C GLY A 133 10.73 0.18 -11.37
N VAL A 134 11.16 1.27 -10.75
CA VAL A 134 12.40 1.36 -9.94
C VAL A 134 12.40 0.40 -8.75
N LYS A 135 11.25 0.07 -8.16
CA LYS A 135 11.12 -0.87 -7.03
C LYS A 135 10.26 -2.07 -7.41
N GLN A 136 10.86 -2.99 -8.11
CA GLN A 136 10.20 -4.19 -8.60
C GLN A 136 9.77 -5.15 -7.48
N TRP A 137 8.66 -5.86 -7.69
CA TRP A 137 8.28 -6.98 -6.84
C TRP A 137 9.26 -8.15 -6.95
N LYS A 138 9.40 -8.90 -5.87
CA LYS A 138 10.13 -10.18 -5.87
C LYS A 138 9.47 -11.15 -6.88
N PRO A 139 10.24 -12.07 -7.49
CA PRO A 139 9.73 -12.98 -8.53
C PRO A 139 8.48 -13.75 -8.11
N LEU A 140 8.40 -14.18 -6.85
CA LEU A 140 7.23 -14.91 -6.34
C LEU A 140 5.97 -14.04 -6.29
N ALA A 141 6.10 -12.78 -5.89
CA ALA A 141 4.98 -11.82 -5.88
C ALA A 141 4.48 -11.54 -7.31
N LYS A 142 5.39 -11.42 -8.30
CA LYS A 142 5.03 -11.30 -9.72
C LYS A 142 4.21 -12.52 -10.18
N LYS A 143 4.68 -13.74 -9.86
CA LYS A 143 3.97 -14.99 -10.22
C LYS A 143 2.57 -15.06 -9.62
N GLN A 144 2.40 -14.68 -8.35
CA GLN A 144 1.09 -14.69 -7.69
C GLN A 144 0.14 -13.67 -8.29
N PHE A 145 0.63 -12.48 -8.61
CA PHE A 145 -0.13 -11.46 -9.28
C PHE A 145 -0.69 -11.95 -10.62
N PHE A 146 0.16 -12.57 -11.46
CA PHE A 146 -0.28 -13.15 -12.73
C PHE A 146 -1.29 -14.29 -12.53
N ALA A 147 -1.03 -15.19 -11.58
CA ALA A 147 -1.91 -16.32 -11.30
C ALA A 147 -3.30 -15.87 -10.81
N ALA A 148 -3.36 -14.86 -9.94
CA ALA A 148 -4.62 -14.31 -9.43
C ALA A 148 -5.44 -13.67 -10.55
N ASN A 149 -4.82 -12.88 -11.39
CA ASN A 149 -5.52 -12.17 -12.48
C ASN A 149 -5.92 -13.09 -13.64
N TYR A 150 -5.19 -14.16 -13.88
CA TYR A 150 -5.55 -15.18 -14.85
C TYR A 150 -6.75 -16.02 -14.40
N LYS A 151 -6.81 -16.40 -13.10
CA LYS A 151 -7.87 -17.25 -12.56
C LYS A 151 -9.23 -16.55 -12.37
N ASN A 152 -9.22 -15.25 -12.14
CA ASN A 152 -10.46 -14.51 -11.84
C ASN A 152 -11.36 -14.25 -13.05
N GLY A 153 -11.07 -14.86 -14.21
CA GLY A 153 -12.01 -14.95 -15.33
C GLY A 153 -12.49 -13.61 -15.90
N GLN A 154 -11.82 -12.51 -15.61
CA GLN A 154 -12.13 -11.21 -16.17
C GLN A 154 -11.62 -11.05 -17.62
N GLY A 155 -11.52 -12.17 -18.35
CA GLY A 155 -11.34 -12.18 -19.78
C GLY A 155 -9.95 -11.80 -20.28
N GLN A 156 -8.96 -11.65 -19.41
CA GLN A 156 -7.59 -11.36 -19.86
C GLN A 156 -6.87 -12.66 -20.22
N SER A 157 -6.58 -12.83 -21.50
CA SER A 157 -5.73 -13.92 -21.97
C SER A 157 -4.28 -13.73 -21.51
N ILE A 158 -3.48 -14.80 -21.55
CA ILE A 158 -2.01 -14.70 -21.32
C ILE A 158 -1.40 -13.64 -22.23
N HIS A 159 -1.89 -13.50 -23.46
CA HIS A 159 -1.47 -12.50 -24.43
C HIS A 159 -1.79 -11.06 -23.96
N ASP A 160 -2.97 -10.83 -23.37
CA ASP A 160 -3.35 -9.52 -22.83
C ASP A 160 -2.51 -9.15 -21.61
N LEU A 161 -2.28 -10.11 -20.72
CA LEU A 161 -1.39 -9.93 -19.57
C LEU A 161 0.06 -9.65 -20.01
N SER A 162 0.57 -10.38 -21.00
CA SER A 162 1.90 -10.15 -21.60
C SER A 162 2.00 -8.74 -22.18
N ARG A 163 0.99 -8.28 -22.93
CA ARG A 163 0.96 -6.93 -23.51
C ARG A 163 0.92 -5.82 -22.45
N ILE A 164 0.14 -6.02 -21.36
CA ILE A 164 0.02 -5.07 -20.25
C ILE A 164 1.31 -5.01 -19.43
N THR A 165 2.02 -6.11 -19.31
CA THR A 165 3.18 -6.25 -18.41
C THR A 165 4.52 -6.13 -19.11
N GLY A 166 4.53 -6.08 -20.45
CA GLY A 166 5.77 -5.99 -21.23
C GLY A 166 6.66 -7.24 -21.18
N VAL A 167 6.12 -8.39 -20.75
CA VAL A 167 6.84 -9.67 -20.61
C VAL A 167 6.33 -10.68 -21.61
#